data_53a83ad34e7d989fac25200058f9ce5c
#
_entry.id   53a83ad34e7d989fac25200058f9ce5c
#
_cell.length_a   1.000
_cell.length_b   1.000
_cell.length_c   1.000
_cell.angle_alpha   90.00
_cell.angle_beta   90.00
_cell.angle_gamma   90.00
#
_symmetry.space_group_name_H-M   'P 1'
#
loop_
_entity.id
_entity.type
_entity.pdbx_description
1 polymer ?
#
loop_
_entity_poly.entity_id
_entity_poly.type
_entity_poly.pdbx_seq_one_letter_code
_entity_poly.pdbx_strand_id
1 'polypeptide(L)' 'MTVNEYQVTGMTCGHCEAAVRGEVAKLSGVESVDVSAASGRLVISSAQPLSDDDVLAAVDEAGY' A
#
# COMPACT_ATOMS: atom_id res chain seq x y z
N MET A 1 16.13 4.37 -5.07
CA MET A 1 14.74 4.45 -4.53
C MET A 1 13.74 4.18 -5.64
N THR A 2 12.77 3.33 -5.36
CA THR A 2 11.72 2.99 -6.31
C THR A 2 10.38 3.47 -5.79
N VAL A 3 9.61 4.13 -6.64
CA VAL A 3 8.26 4.59 -6.29
C VAL A 3 7.25 3.81 -7.14
N ASN A 4 6.33 3.13 -6.48
CA ASN A 4 5.27 2.37 -7.13
C ASN A 4 3.93 2.98 -6.74
N GLU A 5 3.03 3.11 -7.71
CA GLU A 5 1.70 3.65 -7.49
C GLU A 5 0.66 2.61 -7.87
N TYR A 6 -0.33 2.44 -7.00
CA TYR A 6 -1.40 1.46 -7.19
C TYR A 6 -2.75 2.10 -6.94
N GLN A 7 -3.79 1.50 -7.52
CA GLN A 7 -5.17 1.90 -7.28
C GLN A 7 -5.82 0.82 -6.43
N VAL A 8 -6.34 1.21 -5.26
CA VAL A 8 -7.03 0.30 -4.35
C VAL A 8 -8.50 0.69 -4.26
N THR A 9 -9.39 -0.26 -4.51
CA THR A 9 -10.83 -0.01 -4.41
C THR A 9 -11.34 -0.50 -3.06
N GLY A 10 -12.47 0.04 -2.62
CA GLY A 10 -13.09 -0.40 -1.37
C GLY A 10 -12.66 0.35 -0.14
N MET A 11 -11.68 1.24 -0.25
CA MET A 11 -11.30 2.09 0.88
C MET A 11 -12.31 3.21 1.05
N THR A 12 -12.94 3.27 2.22
CA THR A 12 -14.01 4.23 2.45
C THR A 12 -13.77 5.18 3.62
N CYS A 13 -12.71 4.96 4.39
CA CYS A 13 -12.45 5.79 5.58
C CYS A 13 -10.99 5.70 6.00
N GLY A 14 -10.63 6.50 7.00
CA GLY A 14 -9.25 6.52 7.53
C GLY A 14 -8.78 5.19 8.11
N HIS A 15 -9.69 4.37 8.61
CA HIS A 15 -9.32 3.04 9.12
C HIS A 15 -8.80 2.16 7.99
N CYS A 16 -9.38 2.30 6.80
CA CYS A 16 -8.93 1.56 5.63
C CYS A 16 -7.51 1.97 5.25
N GLU A 17 -7.23 3.27 5.28
CA GLU A 17 -5.88 3.78 5.03
C GLU A 17 -4.87 3.19 6.00
N ALA A 18 -5.20 3.20 7.29
CA ALA A 18 -4.31 2.70 8.32
C ALA A 18 -4.05 1.20 8.15
N ALA A 19 -5.08 0.43 7.80
CA ALA A 19 -4.95 -1.00 7.60
C ALA A 19 -4.03 -1.32 6.42
N VAL A 20 -4.24 -0.66 5.29
CA VAL A 20 -3.41 -0.87 4.10
C VAL A 20 -1.97 -0.43 4.36
N ARG A 21 -1.80 0.75 4.97
CA ARG A 21 -0.48 1.27 5.30
C ARG A 21 0.28 0.30 6.20
N GLY A 22 -0.40 -0.22 7.23
CA GLY A 22 0.23 -1.13 8.18
C GLY A 22 0.70 -2.42 7.54
N GLU A 23 -0.09 -2.99 6.65
CA GLU A 23 0.26 -4.23 5.97
C GLU A 23 1.37 -4.00 4.93
N VAL A 24 1.27 -2.93 4.16
CA VAL A 24 2.28 -2.61 3.15
C VAL A 24 3.63 -2.27 3.79
N ALA A 25 3.60 -1.58 4.92
CA ALA A 25 4.83 -1.21 5.63
C ALA A 25 5.62 -2.41 6.14
N LYS A 26 4.99 -3.58 6.24
CA LYS A 26 5.68 -4.81 6.64
C LYS A 26 6.53 -5.41 5.53
N LEU A 27 6.34 -4.98 4.30
CA LEU A 27 7.10 -5.50 3.17
C LEU A 27 8.56 -5.06 3.27
N SER A 28 9.45 -5.99 2.91
CA SER A 28 10.88 -5.74 2.99
C SER A 28 11.31 -4.62 2.03
N GLY A 29 12.09 -3.68 2.52
CA GLY A 29 12.62 -2.60 1.71
C GLY A 29 11.72 -1.38 1.58
N VAL A 30 10.51 -1.41 2.16
CA VAL A 30 9.60 -0.27 2.12
C VAL A 30 10.13 0.84 3.03
N GLU A 31 10.25 2.05 2.48
CA GLU A 31 10.73 3.21 3.22
C GLU A 31 9.59 4.14 3.63
N SER A 32 8.61 4.32 2.75
CA SER A 32 7.43 5.12 3.08
C SER A 32 6.22 4.63 2.31
N VAL A 33 5.05 4.87 2.88
CA VAL A 33 3.77 4.50 2.28
C VAL A 33 2.85 5.70 2.37
N ASP A 34 2.26 6.08 1.24
CA ASP A 34 1.28 7.16 1.17
C ASP A 34 0.00 6.57 0.58
N VAL A 35 -1.08 6.62 1.33
CA VAL A 35 -2.35 6.05 0.91
C VAL A 35 -3.46 7.06 1.15
N SER A 36 -4.39 7.15 0.19
CA SER A 36 -5.52 8.06 0.27
C SER A 36 -6.81 7.31 -0.02
N ALA A 37 -7.69 7.22 0.97
CA ALA A 37 -8.99 6.58 0.80
C ALA A 37 -9.87 7.37 -0.15
N ALA A 38 -9.73 8.69 -0.16
CA ALA A 38 -10.56 9.56 -1.00
C ALA A 38 -10.34 9.29 -2.49
N SER A 39 -9.10 9.05 -2.89
CA SER A 39 -8.75 8.80 -4.30
C SER A 39 -8.51 7.32 -4.60
N GLY A 40 -8.38 6.49 -3.57
CA GLY A 40 -8.02 5.09 -3.72
C GLY A 40 -6.57 4.88 -4.11
N ARG A 41 -5.72 5.90 -3.98
CA ARG A 41 -4.34 5.83 -4.43
C ARG A 41 -3.42 5.29 -3.33
N LEU A 42 -2.53 4.40 -3.72
CA LEU A 42 -1.51 3.85 -2.85
C LEU A 42 -0.16 4.09 -3.51
N VAL A 43 0.72 4.85 -2.86
CA VAL A 43 2.06 5.14 -3.36
C VAL A 43 3.07 4.60 -2.36
N ILE A 44 3.98 3.78 -2.83
CA ILE A 44 4.99 3.13 -1.99
C ILE A 44 6.37 3.54 -2.47
N SER A 45 7.18 4.07 -1.54
CA SER A 45 8.60 4.33 -1.80
C SER A 45 9.40 3.23 -1.15
N SER A 46 10.28 2.59 -1.90
CA SER A 46 11.09 1.50 -1.39
C SER A 46 12.54 1.59 -1.87
N ALA A 47 13.44 1.00 -1.10
CA ALA A 47 14.86 0.95 -1.46
C ALA A 47 15.10 0.04 -2.66
N GLN A 48 14.24 -0.94 -2.86
CA GLN A 48 14.34 -1.91 -3.96
C GLN A 48 12.98 -2.05 -4.63
N PRO A 49 12.95 -2.45 -5.90
CA PRO A 49 11.67 -2.70 -6.56
C PRO A 49 10.86 -3.77 -5.83
N LEU A 50 9.57 -3.51 -5.67
CA LEU A 50 8.65 -4.46 -5.04
C LEU A 50 7.92 -5.24 -6.10
N SER A 51 7.61 -6.50 -5.77
CA SER A 51 6.78 -7.33 -6.62
C SER A 51 5.31 -6.88 -6.48
N ASP A 52 4.59 -6.80 -7.60
CA ASP A 52 3.17 -6.50 -7.56
C ASP A 52 2.42 -7.53 -6.72
N ASP A 53 2.84 -8.80 -6.78
CA ASP A 53 2.22 -9.87 -6.02
C ASP A 53 2.35 -9.62 -4.51
N ASP A 54 3.50 -9.13 -4.06
CA ASP A 54 3.72 -8.82 -2.66
C ASP A 54 2.82 -7.68 -2.20
N VAL A 55 2.68 -6.65 -3.03
CA VAL A 55 1.81 -5.52 -2.70
C VAL A 55 0.34 -5.96 -2.69
N LEU A 56 -0.06 -6.76 -3.67
CA LEU A 56 -1.44 -7.26 -3.72
C LEU A 56 -1.75 -8.13 -2.53
N ALA A 57 -0.80 -8.97 -2.10
CA ALA A 57 -0.97 -9.81 -0.92
C ALA A 57 -1.13 -8.96 0.34
N ALA A 58 -0.37 -7.88 0.46
CA ALA A 58 -0.46 -6.98 1.60
C ALA A 58 -1.82 -6.28 1.64
N VAL A 59 -2.31 -5.82 0.50
CA VAL A 59 -3.63 -5.18 0.40
C VAL A 59 -4.73 -6.19 0.75
N ASP A 60 -4.58 -7.42 0.29
CA ASP A 60 -5.54 -8.49 0.58
C ASP A 60 -5.58 -8.80 2.08
N GLU A 61 -4.42 -8.81 2.74
CA GLU A 61 -4.35 -9.02 4.19
C GLU A 61 -5.05 -7.89 4.95
N ALA A 62 -5.06 -6.69 4.39
CA ALA A 62 -5.79 -5.57 4.97
C ALA A 62 -7.30 -5.65 4.74
N GLY A 63 -7.77 -6.58 3.89
CA GLY A 63 -9.19 -6.79 3.62
C GLY A 63 -9.70 -6.09 2.37
N TYR A 64 -8.80 -5.68 1.48
CA TYR A 64 -9.14 -4.98 0.24
C TYR A 64 -8.44 -5.62 -0.96
#